data_289cf8c8d54b2a20a3773ed00452bab6
#
_entry.id   289cf8c8d54b2a20a3773ed00452bab6
#
_cell.length_a   1.000
_cell.length_b   1.000
_cell.length_c   1.000
_cell.angle_alpha   90.00
_cell.angle_beta   90.00
_cell.angle_gamma   90.00
#
_symmetry.space_group_name_H-M   'P 1'
#
loop_
_entity.id
_entity.type
_entity.pdbx_description
1 polymer ?
#
loop_
_entity_poly.entity_id
_entity_poly.type
_entity_poly.pdbx_seq_one_letter_code
_entity_poly.pdbx_strand_id
1 'polypeptide(L)'
;MKLFALNSNQEIAQKIAQAVGVPLGKLSSRQFSDGEIQVNIEESVRGYDVYIIQSTSFPVNNHLMELLIMVDACVRASAHSINVVLPYFGYARQDRIASSREPLTAKLVANMLVKAGVDRVLTLDLHAVQVQGFFDIPVDNLYTVPLFAKHYLSLIHI
;
A
#
# COMPACT_ATOMS: atom_id res chain seq x y z
N MET A 1 13.30 -4.36 -11.02
CA MET A 1 12.37 -3.73 -10.05
C MET A 1 11.97 -2.36 -10.56
N LYS A 2 10.70 -2.00 -10.41
CA LYS A 2 10.13 -0.67 -10.70
C LYS A 2 9.40 -0.17 -9.46
N LEU A 3 9.50 1.11 -9.16
CA LEU A 3 8.92 1.71 -7.97
C LEU A 3 7.99 2.85 -8.38
N PHE A 4 6.75 2.81 -7.96
CA PHE A 4 5.74 3.81 -8.28
C PHE A 4 5.14 4.42 -7.01
N ALA A 5 4.86 5.72 -7.03
CA ALA A 5 4.17 6.44 -5.97
C ALA A 5 2.82 6.93 -6.46
N LEU A 6 1.75 6.56 -5.77
CA LEU A 6 0.43 7.13 -5.97
C LEU A 6 0.24 8.41 -5.12
N ASN A 7 -0.95 8.98 -5.10
CA ASN A 7 -1.15 10.35 -4.63
C ASN A 7 -1.06 10.55 -3.11
N SER A 8 -1.18 9.50 -2.28
CA SER A 8 -1.36 9.68 -0.83
C SER A 8 -0.12 10.14 -0.08
N ASN A 9 1.09 9.82 -0.53
CA ASN A 9 2.31 10.10 0.26
C ASN A 9 3.58 10.18 -0.59
N GLN A 10 3.66 11.23 -1.40
CA GLN A 10 4.77 11.47 -2.32
C GLN A 10 6.11 11.65 -1.60
N GLU A 11 6.13 12.30 -0.44
CA GLU A 11 7.37 12.55 0.31
C GLU A 11 8.01 11.25 0.82
N ILE A 12 7.22 10.35 1.41
CA ILE A 12 7.71 9.03 1.85
C ILE A 12 8.19 8.23 0.65
N ALA A 13 7.46 8.24 -0.46
CA ALA A 13 7.84 7.52 -1.65
C ALA A 13 9.18 7.99 -2.23
N GLN A 14 9.43 9.30 -2.25
CA GLN A 14 10.71 9.88 -2.66
C GLN A 14 11.86 9.45 -1.74
N LYS A 15 11.64 9.47 -0.42
CA LYS A 15 12.63 9.02 0.56
C LYS A 15 12.94 7.53 0.41
N ILE A 16 11.92 6.69 0.16
CA ILE A 16 12.11 5.27 -0.12
C ILE A 16 12.92 5.08 -1.39
N ALA A 17 12.57 5.79 -2.48
CA ALA A 17 13.27 5.72 -3.75
C ALA A 17 14.76 6.06 -3.60
N GLN A 18 15.08 7.13 -2.86
CA GLN A 18 16.45 7.53 -2.54
C GLN A 18 17.20 6.46 -1.73
N ALA A 19 16.55 5.92 -0.69
CA ALA A 19 17.16 4.92 0.19
C ALA A 19 17.45 3.59 -0.53
N VAL A 20 16.57 3.20 -1.46
CA VAL A 20 16.72 1.97 -2.27
C VAL A 20 17.62 2.19 -3.49
N GLY A 21 17.87 3.43 -3.88
CA GLY A 21 18.65 3.76 -5.08
C GLY A 21 17.93 3.47 -6.39
N VAL A 22 16.60 3.48 -6.38
CA VAL A 22 15.75 3.24 -7.56
C VAL A 22 14.84 4.44 -7.76
N PRO A 23 14.85 5.09 -8.94
CA PRO A 23 13.97 6.23 -9.19
C PRO A 23 12.50 5.81 -9.23
N LEU A 24 11.63 6.76 -8.89
CA LEU A 24 10.19 6.57 -9.09
C LEU A 24 9.86 6.50 -10.58
N GLY A 25 9.06 5.51 -10.94
CA GLY A 25 8.53 5.33 -12.28
C GLY A 25 7.54 6.41 -12.65
N LYS A 26 7.36 6.60 -13.96
CA LYS A 26 6.45 7.62 -14.50
C LYS A 26 5.02 7.08 -14.58
N LEU A 27 4.12 7.80 -13.96
CA LEU A 27 2.68 7.57 -14.06
C LEU A 27 1.92 8.89 -14.00
N SER A 28 0.71 8.90 -14.49
CA SER A 28 -0.26 9.96 -14.22
C SER A 28 -1.48 9.38 -13.54
N SER A 29 -1.96 10.05 -12.51
CA SER A 29 -3.19 9.73 -11.81
C SER A 29 -4.01 11.01 -11.67
N ARG A 30 -5.28 10.94 -12.09
CA ARG A 30 -6.21 12.06 -12.03
C ARG A 30 -7.59 11.59 -11.61
N GLN A 31 -8.34 12.50 -11.00
CA GLN A 31 -9.74 12.32 -10.70
C GLN A 31 -10.58 13.13 -11.68
N PHE A 32 -11.63 12.53 -12.23
CA PHE A 32 -12.63 13.22 -13.05
C PHE A 32 -13.58 14.04 -12.17
N SER A 33 -14.37 14.90 -12.80
CA SER A 33 -15.33 15.77 -12.11
C SER A 33 -16.44 15.03 -11.37
N ASP A 34 -16.76 13.82 -11.81
CA ASP A 34 -17.72 12.90 -11.18
C ASP A 34 -17.11 12.06 -10.04
N GLY A 35 -15.79 12.18 -9.83
CA GLY A 35 -15.07 11.48 -8.77
C GLY A 35 -14.39 10.17 -9.20
N GLU A 36 -14.58 9.72 -10.44
CA GLU A 36 -13.85 8.54 -10.95
C GLU A 36 -12.35 8.81 -11.06
N ILE A 37 -11.55 7.76 -10.85
CA ILE A 37 -10.08 7.84 -10.88
C ILE A 37 -9.56 7.15 -12.12
N GLN A 38 -8.63 7.80 -12.80
CA GLN A 38 -7.87 7.23 -13.90
C GLN A 38 -6.38 7.19 -13.54
N VAL A 39 -5.76 6.02 -13.70
CA VAL A 39 -4.31 5.83 -13.58
C VAL A 39 -3.76 5.41 -14.93
N ASN A 40 -2.63 5.99 -15.33
CA ASN A 40 -1.92 5.61 -16.54
C ASN A 40 -0.42 5.43 -16.23
N ILE A 41 0.12 4.25 -16.53
CA ILE A 41 1.54 3.95 -16.39
C ILE A 41 2.23 4.42 -17.67
N GLU A 42 3.22 5.32 -17.53
CA GLU A 42 3.89 5.99 -18.67
C GLU A 42 5.20 5.32 -19.08
N GLU A 43 5.48 4.13 -18.54
CA GLU A 43 6.65 3.34 -18.90
C GLU A 43 6.34 1.83 -18.85
N SER A 44 7.17 1.03 -19.51
CA SER A 44 6.96 -0.43 -19.51
C SER A 44 7.23 -1.04 -18.15
N VAL A 45 6.30 -1.87 -17.67
CA VAL A 45 6.41 -2.69 -16.46
C VAL A 45 6.48 -4.18 -16.79
N ARG A 46 6.47 -4.55 -18.07
CA ARG A 46 6.46 -5.96 -18.51
C ARG A 46 7.68 -6.72 -17.97
N GLY A 47 7.40 -7.78 -17.22
CA GLY A 47 8.44 -8.66 -16.65
C GLY A 47 9.20 -8.08 -15.48
N TYR A 48 8.82 -6.91 -14.98
CA TYR A 48 9.42 -6.31 -13.78
C TYR A 48 8.64 -6.63 -12.52
N ASP A 49 9.38 -6.74 -11.40
CA ASP A 49 8.78 -6.66 -10.06
C ASP A 49 8.41 -5.20 -9.80
N VAL A 50 7.13 -4.95 -9.61
CA VAL A 50 6.57 -3.62 -9.40
C VAL A 50 6.28 -3.43 -7.91
N TYR A 51 6.68 -2.29 -7.37
CA TYR A 51 6.37 -1.84 -6.02
C TYR A 51 5.54 -0.57 -6.10
N ILE A 52 4.34 -0.60 -5.52
CA ILE A 52 3.40 0.53 -5.51
C ILE A 52 3.32 1.06 -4.09
N ILE A 53 3.71 2.32 -3.90
CA ILE A 53 3.66 2.99 -2.59
C ILE A 53 2.38 3.81 -2.52
N GLN A 54 1.50 3.49 -1.57
CA GLN A 54 0.23 4.17 -1.34
C GLN A 54 -0.24 3.96 0.10
N SER A 55 -0.40 5.02 0.89
CA SER A 55 -1.14 4.93 2.14
C SER A 55 -2.65 4.98 1.84
N THR A 56 -3.41 4.02 2.35
CA THR A 56 -4.87 4.08 2.25
C THR A 56 -5.47 4.88 3.42
N SER A 57 -4.88 6.07 3.67
CA SER A 57 -5.34 7.08 4.62
C SER A 57 -6.41 7.98 3.98
N PHE A 58 -6.86 9.02 4.69
CA PHE A 58 -7.86 9.95 4.17
C PHE A 58 -7.36 10.67 2.88
N PRO A 59 -8.21 10.74 1.86
CA PRO A 59 -9.54 10.14 1.67
C PRO A 59 -9.45 8.63 1.33
N VAL A 60 -9.80 7.78 2.31
CA VAL A 60 -9.53 6.33 2.32
C VAL A 60 -10.02 5.62 1.06
N ASN A 61 -11.27 5.88 0.66
CA ASN A 61 -11.90 5.20 -0.47
C ASN A 61 -11.24 5.56 -1.80
N ASN A 62 -10.84 6.82 -1.96
CA ASN A 62 -10.16 7.28 -3.17
C ASN A 62 -8.78 6.62 -3.29
N HIS A 63 -7.99 6.64 -2.21
CA HIS A 63 -6.67 6.02 -2.22
C HIS A 63 -6.71 4.51 -2.38
N LEU A 64 -7.72 3.84 -1.80
CA LEU A 64 -7.92 2.41 -2.01
C LEU A 64 -8.31 2.10 -3.45
N MET A 65 -9.25 2.86 -4.04
CA MET A 65 -9.65 2.65 -5.42
C MET A 65 -8.51 2.96 -6.40
N GLU A 66 -7.76 4.03 -6.17
CA GLU A 66 -6.57 4.37 -6.95
C GLU A 66 -5.53 3.24 -6.96
N LEU A 67 -5.29 2.64 -5.78
CA LEU A 67 -4.41 1.49 -5.65
C LEU A 67 -4.90 0.30 -6.46
N LEU A 68 -6.19 -0.06 -6.36
CA LEU A 68 -6.78 -1.18 -7.09
C LEU A 68 -6.69 -0.99 -8.61
N ILE A 69 -6.94 0.23 -9.10
CA ILE A 69 -6.82 0.57 -10.52
C ILE A 69 -5.36 0.44 -10.98
N MET A 70 -4.40 0.92 -10.18
CA MET A 70 -2.97 0.77 -10.50
C MET A 70 -2.53 -0.68 -10.54
N VAL A 71 -3.02 -1.51 -9.61
CA VAL A 71 -2.75 -2.96 -9.59
C VAL A 71 -3.27 -3.62 -10.87
N ASP A 72 -4.52 -3.35 -11.27
CA ASP A 72 -5.11 -3.89 -12.52
C ASP A 72 -4.29 -3.44 -13.75
N ALA A 73 -3.85 -2.19 -13.79
CA ALA A 73 -3.00 -1.68 -14.87
C ALA A 73 -1.66 -2.46 -14.94
N CYS A 74 -1.04 -2.77 -13.82
CA CYS A 74 0.19 -3.58 -13.76
C CYS A 74 -0.03 -5.02 -14.22
N VAL A 75 -1.14 -5.65 -13.82
CA VAL A 75 -1.53 -7.00 -14.27
C VAL A 75 -1.67 -7.02 -15.79
N ARG A 76 -2.46 -6.08 -16.35
CA ARG A 76 -2.69 -5.98 -17.79
C ARG A 76 -1.42 -5.66 -18.58
N ALA A 77 -0.49 -4.92 -17.97
CA ALA A 77 0.82 -4.62 -18.55
C ALA A 77 1.85 -5.75 -18.39
N SER A 78 1.45 -6.91 -17.85
CA SER A 78 2.28 -8.11 -17.66
C SER A 78 3.48 -7.86 -16.73
N ALA A 79 3.28 -7.17 -15.60
CA ALA A 79 4.25 -7.14 -14.51
C ALA A 79 4.58 -8.56 -14.06
N HIS A 80 5.80 -8.81 -13.61
CA HIS A 80 6.22 -10.13 -13.10
C HIS A 80 5.63 -10.38 -11.70
N SER A 81 5.71 -9.39 -10.82
CA SER A 81 5.07 -9.39 -9.52
C SER A 81 4.61 -7.99 -9.13
N ILE A 82 3.56 -7.92 -8.30
CA ILE A 82 2.97 -6.66 -7.84
C ILE A 82 3.00 -6.64 -6.32
N ASN A 83 3.86 -5.78 -5.78
CA ASN A 83 4.09 -5.62 -4.36
C ASN A 83 3.53 -4.26 -3.93
N VAL A 84 2.65 -4.23 -2.94
CA VAL A 84 2.10 -2.97 -2.43
C VAL A 84 2.73 -2.59 -1.12
N VAL A 85 3.18 -1.35 -1.03
CA VAL A 85 3.76 -0.74 0.18
C VAL A 85 2.71 0.21 0.75
N LEU A 86 2.12 -0.19 1.87
CA LEU A 86 1.04 0.50 2.55
C LEU A 86 1.53 1.05 3.89
N PRO A 87 2.13 2.25 3.94
CA PRO A 87 2.54 2.84 5.21
C PRO A 87 1.37 2.99 6.19
N TYR A 88 0.15 3.12 5.68
CA TYR A 88 -1.07 3.04 6.46
C TYR A 88 -2.09 2.14 5.74
N PHE A 89 -2.55 1.09 6.44
CA PHE A 89 -3.59 0.19 5.95
C PHE A 89 -4.96 0.64 6.47
N GLY A 90 -5.74 1.25 5.61
CA GLY A 90 -7.11 1.70 5.90
C GLY A 90 -8.03 0.53 6.22
N TYR A 91 -9.07 0.79 7.01
CA TYR A 91 -10.02 -0.21 7.50
C TYR A 91 -9.44 -1.27 8.45
N ALA A 92 -8.15 -1.25 8.79
CA ALA A 92 -7.52 -2.21 9.70
C ALA A 92 -8.20 -2.30 11.08
N ARG A 93 -8.88 -1.23 11.51
CA ARG A 93 -9.61 -1.19 12.79
C ARG A 93 -10.89 -2.03 12.80
N GLN A 94 -11.39 -2.43 11.62
CA GLN A 94 -12.58 -3.26 11.46
C GLN A 94 -12.15 -4.73 11.24
N ASP A 95 -11.41 -5.26 12.20
CA ASP A 95 -10.73 -6.56 12.18
C ASP A 95 -11.48 -7.66 12.95
N ARG A 96 -12.65 -7.32 13.51
CA ARG A 96 -13.51 -8.24 14.27
C ARG A 96 -14.98 -7.88 14.11
N ILE A 97 -15.83 -8.87 14.30
CA ILE A 97 -17.28 -8.70 14.40
C ILE A 97 -17.59 -8.48 15.89
N ALA A 98 -17.92 -7.26 16.28
CA ALA A 98 -18.22 -6.89 17.68
C ALA A 98 -19.70 -7.11 18.03
N SER A 99 -20.58 -6.97 17.03
CA SER A 99 -22.03 -7.17 17.16
C SER A 99 -22.59 -7.99 16.00
N SER A 100 -23.81 -8.49 16.14
CA SER A 100 -24.47 -9.24 15.07
C SER A 100 -24.65 -8.38 13.81
N ARG A 101 -24.40 -8.95 12.63
CA ARG A 101 -24.55 -8.32 11.30
C ARG A 101 -23.53 -7.23 10.97
N GLU A 102 -22.45 -7.10 11.73
CA GLU A 102 -21.32 -6.23 11.38
C GLU A 102 -20.45 -6.87 10.32
N PRO A 103 -19.86 -6.07 9.42
CA PRO A 103 -18.90 -6.56 8.44
C PRO A 103 -17.52 -6.80 9.07
N LEU A 104 -16.72 -7.62 8.43
CA LEU A 104 -15.28 -7.78 8.68
C LEU A 104 -14.51 -7.03 7.58
N THR A 105 -14.49 -5.69 7.65
CA THR A 105 -14.06 -4.86 6.53
C THR A 105 -12.55 -4.98 6.26
N ALA A 106 -11.73 -5.20 7.27
CA ALA A 106 -10.30 -5.48 7.08
C ALA A 106 -10.07 -6.71 6.19
N LYS A 107 -10.86 -7.79 6.38
CA LYS A 107 -10.82 -8.99 5.52
C LYS A 107 -11.34 -8.70 4.12
N LEU A 108 -12.40 -7.89 3.99
CA LEU A 108 -12.91 -7.48 2.68
C LEU A 108 -11.82 -6.77 1.86
N VAL A 109 -11.14 -5.77 2.46
CA VAL A 109 -10.07 -5.03 1.79
C VAL A 109 -8.89 -5.95 1.43
N ALA A 110 -8.49 -6.85 2.34
CA ALA A 110 -7.47 -7.85 2.05
C ALA A 110 -7.85 -8.70 0.83
N ASN A 111 -9.08 -9.20 0.77
CA ASN A 111 -9.56 -9.99 -0.36
C ASN A 111 -9.59 -9.17 -1.67
N MET A 112 -9.97 -7.89 -1.61
CA MET A 112 -9.97 -7.02 -2.80
C MET A 112 -8.56 -6.87 -3.37
N LEU A 113 -7.56 -6.63 -2.54
CA LEU A 113 -6.15 -6.52 -2.96
C LEU A 113 -5.65 -7.82 -3.59
N VAL A 114 -5.89 -8.97 -2.93
CA VAL A 114 -5.50 -10.28 -3.46
C VAL A 114 -6.17 -10.56 -4.80
N LYS A 115 -7.48 -10.30 -4.91
CA LYS A 115 -8.24 -10.53 -6.14
C LYS A 115 -7.88 -9.57 -7.27
N ALA A 116 -7.45 -8.36 -6.95
CA ALA A 116 -6.94 -7.41 -7.94
C ALA A 116 -5.61 -7.87 -8.56
N GLY A 117 -4.83 -8.72 -7.87
CA GLY A 117 -3.58 -9.27 -8.39
C GLY A 117 -2.34 -8.86 -7.60
N VAL A 118 -2.49 -8.45 -6.34
CA VAL A 118 -1.35 -8.19 -5.44
C VAL A 118 -0.71 -9.50 -5.03
N ASP A 119 0.63 -9.58 -5.13
CA ASP A 119 1.42 -10.76 -4.76
C ASP A 119 2.02 -10.66 -3.35
N ARG A 120 2.22 -9.45 -2.83
CA ARG A 120 2.80 -9.19 -1.50
C ARG A 120 2.35 -7.84 -0.96
N VAL A 121 2.16 -7.76 0.34
CA VAL A 121 1.85 -6.52 1.07
C VAL A 121 2.99 -6.21 2.05
N LEU A 122 3.51 -4.98 2.02
CA LEU A 122 4.37 -4.41 3.06
C LEU A 122 3.57 -3.32 3.76
N THR A 123 3.52 -3.36 5.08
CA THR A 123 2.78 -2.36 5.86
C THR A 123 3.51 -2.02 7.15
N LEU A 124 3.08 -0.94 7.82
CA LEU A 124 3.63 -0.49 9.09
C LEU A 124 2.57 -0.55 10.18
N ASP A 125 2.95 -1.07 11.35
CA ASP A 125 2.15 -1.01 12.59
C ASP A 125 0.66 -1.30 12.35
N LEU A 126 0.35 -2.48 11.81
CA LEU A 126 -1.05 -2.90 11.68
C LEU A 126 -1.79 -2.75 13.00
N HIS A 127 -3.02 -2.25 12.94
CA HIS A 127 -3.86 -2.04 14.11
C HIS A 127 -3.92 -3.27 15.03
N ALA A 128 -3.93 -4.45 14.44
CA ALA A 128 -3.90 -5.72 15.14
C ALA A 128 -3.12 -6.76 14.33
N VAL A 129 -2.27 -7.54 14.99
CA VAL A 129 -1.37 -8.50 14.34
C VAL A 129 -2.13 -9.55 13.53
N GLN A 130 -3.32 -9.97 14.01
CA GLN A 130 -4.17 -10.94 13.34
C GLN A 130 -4.64 -10.52 11.95
N VAL A 131 -4.62 -9.24 11.61
CA VAL A 131 -4.98 -8.74 10.26
C VAL A 131 -4.08 -9.35 9.18
N GLN A 132 -2.82 -9.70 9.52
CA GLN A 132 -1.93 -10.42 8.60
C GLN A 132 -2.54 -11.75 8.13
N GLY A 133 -3.26 -12.45 9.01
CA GLY A 133 -3.93 -13.71 8.69
C GLY A 133 -5.16 -13.57 7.78
N PHE A 134 -5.56 -12.35 7.43
CA PHE A 134 -6.65 -12.11 6.48
C PHE A 134 -6.20 -12.19 5.02
N PHE A 135 -4.91 -12.18 4.79
CA PHE A 135 -4.33 -12.28 3.45
C PHE A 135 -3.94 -13.72 3.14
N ASP A 136 -4.20 -14.15 1.91
CA ASP A 136 -3.74 -15.42 1.36
C ASP A 136 -2.40 -15.26 0.61
N ILE A 137 -1.73 -14.14 0.80
CA ILE A 137 -0.43 -13.77 0.23
C ILE A 137 0.52 -13.31 1.35
N PRO A 138 1.84 -13.28 1.13
CA PRO A 138 2.80 -12.80 2.11
C PRO A 138 2.52 -11.36 2.54
N VAL A 139 2.59 -11.12 3.86
CA VAL A 139 2.46 -9.79 4.47
C VAL A 139 3.66 -9.52 5.37
N ASP A 140 4.38 -8.45 5.08
CA ASP A 140 5.46 -7.95 5.92
C ASP A 140 4.93 -6.77 6.75
N ASN A 141 4.61 -7.02 8.01
CA ASN A 141 4.23 -5.97 8.95
C ASN A 141 5.47 -5.45 9.68
N LEU A 142 5.95 -4.28 9.29
CA LEU A 142 7.09 -3.62 9.90
C LEU A 142 6.64 -2.85 11.15
N TYR A 143 7.52 -2.76 12.15
CA TYR A 143 7.25 -2.05 13.39
C TYR A 143 8.10 -0.79 13.50
N THR A 144 7.48 0.33 13.87
CA THR A 144 8.17 1.61 14.08
C THR A 144 8.80 1.73 15.47
N VAL A 145 8.43 0.85 16.41
CA VAL A 145 8.97 0.85 17.79
C VAL A 145 10.51 0.92 17.85
N PRO A 146 11.28 0.13 17.07
CA PRO A 146 12.74 0.23 17.12
C PRO A 146 13.28 1.59 16.66
N LEU A 147 12.60 2.26 15.70
CA LEU A 147 12.97 3.60 15.24
C LEU A 147 12.75 4.64 16.33
N PHE A 148 11.58 4.61 16.99
CA PHE A 148 11.27 5.49 18.11
C PHE A 148 12.21 5.24 19.30
N ALA A 149 12.45 3.98 19.66
CA ALA A 149 13.39 3.64 20.72
C ALA A 149 14.78 4.23 20.45
N LYS A 150 15.31 4.03 19.23
CA LYS A 150 16.62 4.60 18.85
C LYS A 150 16.61 6.13 18.93
N HIS A 151 15.56 6.78 18.45
CA HIS A 151 15.44 8.24 18.47
C HIS A 151 15.40 8.77 19.90
N TYR A 152 14.52 8.26 20.75
CA TYR A 152 14.41 8.72 22.14
C TYR A 152 15.65 8.41 22.97
N LEU A 153 16.26 7.24 22.80
CA LEU A 153 17.52 6.92 23.48
C LEU A 153 18.66 7.85 23.06
N SER A 154 18.66 8.35 21.83
CA SER A 154 19.66 9.33 21.38
C SER A 154 19.49 10.71 22.03
N LEU A 155 18.31 11.02 22.57
CA LEU A 155 18.01 12.29 23.25
C LEU A 155 18.30 12.21 24.77
N ILE A 156 18.46 11.02 25.31
CA ILE A 156 18.77 10.81 26.72
C ILE A 156 20.30 10.75 26.82
N HIS A 157 20.92 11.88 27.16
CA HIS A 157 22.33 11.94 27.52
C HIS A 157 22.49 11.39 28.93
N ILE A 158 22.77 10.10 29.07
CA ILE A 158 23.26 9.47 30.30
C ILE A 158 24.72 9.13 30.10
#